data_706a6abe3cef8d4f4ef208642f1673bc
#
_entry.id   706a6abe3cef8d4f4ef208642f1673bc
#
_cell.length_a   1.000
_cell.length_b   1.000
_cell.length_c   1.000
_cell.angle_alpha   90.00
_cell.angle_beta   90.00
_cell.angle_gamma   90.00
#
_symmetry.space_group_name_H-M   'P 1'
#
loop_
_entity.id
_entity.type
_entity.pdbx_description
1 polymer ?
#
loop_
_entity_poly.entity_id
_entity_poly.type
_entity_poly.pdbx_seq_one_letter_code
_entity_poly.pdbx_strand_id
1 'polypeptide(L)'
;MPLRSTIDPGSTDFKRNVEAMQAQVAELKDKLGAVAGGGGEASRAKHLARGKMLARERVDLLIDPGTAFLELSPLAANGLYGGDVHSASVITGIGRVAGRECMIVAIDRKSVV
;
A
#
# COMPACT_ATOMS: atom_id res chain seq x y z
N MET A 1 -5.16 -28.72 26.72
CA MET A 1 -4.79 -29.69 25.67
C MET A 1 -4.13 -28.95 24.51
N PRO A 2 -2.92 -29.26 24.13
CA PRO A 2 -2.30 -28.60 23.00
C PRO A 2 -3.02 -29.00 21.72
N LEU A 3 -3.31 -28.02 20.87
CA LEU A 3 -3.85 -28.27 19.53
C LEU A 3 -2.76 -28.92 18.68
N ARG A 4 -3.06 -30.06 18.10
CA ARG A 4 -2.15 -30.74 17.18
C ARG A 4 -2.56 -30.40 15.74
N SER A 5 -1.58 -30.01 14.94
CA SER A 5 -1.79 -29.82 13.51
C SER A 5 -1.90 -31.17 12.80
N THR A 6 -2.87 -31.29 11.90
CA THR A 6 -3.03 -32.45 11.00
C THR A 6 -2.47 -32.16 9.61
N ILE A 7 -1.80 -31.01 9.44
CA ILE A 7 -1.20 -30.62 8.15
C ILE A 7 -0.01 -31.51 7.84
N ASP A 8 0.00 -32.09 6.65
CA ASP A 8 1.14 -32.82 6.09
C ASP A 8 1.82 -32.01 4.97
N PRO A 9 2.97 -31.36 5.25
CA PRO A 9 3.70 -30.59 4.25
C PRO A 9 4.21 -31.40 3.05
N GLY A 10 4.29 -32.72 3.18
CA GLY A 10 4.71 -33.63 2.10
C GLY A 10 3.59 -33.96 1.12
N SER A 11 2.33 -33.73 1.50
CA SER A 11 1.17 -34.10 0.68
C SER A 11 1.07 -33.27 -0.60
N THR A 12 0.48 -33.86 -1.63
CA THR A 12 0.20 -33.19 -2.92
C THR A 12 -0.77 -32.01 -2.72
N ASP A 13 -1.75 -32.18 -1.85
CA ASP A 13 -2.72 -31.12 -1.54
C ASP A 13 -2.06 -29.91 -0.87
N PHE A 14 -1.14 -30.14 0.07
CA PHE A 14 -0.39 -29.06 0.69
C PHE A 14 0.43 -28.28 -0.35
N LYS A 15 1.16 -28.99 -1.22
CA LYS A 15 1.97 -28.35 -2.26
C LYS A 15 1.14 -27.52 -3.22
N ARG A 16 0.00 -28.05 -3.68
CA ARG A 16 -0.94 -27.31 -4.53
C ARG A 16 -1.47 -26.06 -3.84
N ASN A 17 -1.83 -26.15 -2.56
CA ASN A 17 -2.32 -25.02 -1.79
C ASN A 17 -1.23 -23.97 -1.57
N VAL A 18 0.01 -24.37 -1.37
CA VAL A 18 1.16 -23.46 -1.29
C VAL A 18 1.33 -22.69 -2.59
N GLU A 19 1.32 -23.37 -3.73
CA GLU A 19 1.45 -22.72 -5.04
C GLU A 19 0.31 -21.69 -5.28
N ALA A 20 -0.92 -22.08 -4.99
CA ALA A 20 -2.07 -21.20 -5.12
C ALA A 20 -1.96 -19.98 -4.23
N MET A 21 -1.55 -20.15 -2.97
CA MET A 21 -1.37 -19.05 -2.03
C MET A 21 -0.21 -18.14 -2.43
N GLN A 22 0.89 -18.71 -2.88
CA GLN A 22 2.04 -17.94 -3.37
C GLN A 22 1.67 -17.05 -4.55
N ALA A 23 0.83 -17.53 -5.48
CA ALA A 23 0.34 -16.75 -6.60
C ALA A 23 -0.50 -15.55 -6.12
N GLN A 24 -1.39 -15.77 -5.16
CA GLN A 24 -2.20 -14.69 -4.58
C GLN A 24 -1.35 -13.65 -3.82
N VAL A 25 -0.36 -14.11 -3.07
CA VAL A 25 0.58 -13.23 -2.36
C VAL A 25 1.41 -12.40 -3.34
N ALA A 26 1.87 -13.01 -4.43
CA ALA A 26 2.61 -12.31 -5.48
C ALA A 26 1.74 -11.20 -6.12
N GLU A 27 0.50 -11.52 -6.48
CA GLU A 27 -0.45 -10.53 -7.01
C GLU A 27 -0.67 -9.36 -6.04
N LEU A 28 -0.85 -9.66 -4.75
CA LEU A 28 -0.99 -8.62 -3.72
C LEU A 28 0.25 -7.73 -3.65
N LYS A 29 1.43 -8.31 -3.65
CA LYS A 29 2.70 -7.56 -3.60
C LYS A 29 2.88 -6.67 -4.83
N ASP A 30 2.51 -7.15 -6.01
CA ASP A 30 2.59 -6.38 -7.24
C ASP A 30 1.63 -5.17 -7.20
N LYS A 31 0.40 -5.37 -6.74
CA LYS A 31 -0.56 -4.29 -6.55
C LYS A 31 -0.10 -3.26 -5.53
N LEU A 32 0.44 -3.71 -4.40
CA LEU A 32 1.00 -2.81 -3.38
C LEU A 32 2.21 -2.03 -3.91
N GLY A 33 3.07 -2.67 -4.69
CA GLY A 33 4.19 -2.01 -5.35
C GLY A 33 3.75 -0.92 -6.33
N ALA A 34 2.71 -1.20 -7.12
CA ALA A 34 2.12 -0.21 -8.03
C ALA A 34 1.53 0.99 -7.28
N VAL A 35 0.81 0.73 -6.18
CA VAL A 35 0.26 1.78 -5.32
C VAL A 35 1.36 2.64 -4.69
N ALA A 36 2.45 2.02 -4.23
CA ALA A 36 3.59 2.74 -3.65
C ALA A 36 4.25 3.70 -4.66
N GLY A 37 4.21 3.37 -5.95
CA GLY A 37 4.67 4.27 -7.03
C GLY A 37 3.82 5.52 -7.23
N GLY A 38 2.62 5.56 -6.66
CA GLY A 38 1.68 6.68 -6.82
C GLY A 38 0.95 6.67 -8.17
N GLY A 39 0.38 7.79 -8.55
CA GLY A 39 -0.31 7.95 -9.82
C GLY A 39 0.60 7.82 -11.04
N GLY A 40 0.00 7.84 -12.24
CA GLY A 40 0.75 7.69 -13.49
C GLY A 40 1.91 8.68 -13.61
N GLU A 41 2.96 8.24 -14.30
CA GLU A 41 4.22 8.98 -14.41
C GLU A 41 4.04 10.42 -14.90
N ALA A 42 3.16 10.63 -15.89
CA ALA A 42 2.88 11.96 -16.40
C ALA A 42 2.26 12.89 -15.35
N SER A 43 1.40 12.36 -14.48
CA SER A 43 0.80 13.11 -13.38
C SER A 43 1.82 13.44 -12.31
N ARG A 44 2.69 12.48 -11.98
CA ARG A 44 3.81 12.70 -11.04
C ARG A 44 4.76 13.77 -11.55
N ALA A 45 5.18 13.68 -12.82
CA ALA A 45 6.06 14.65 -13.44
C ALA A 45 5.49 16.08 -13.40
N LYS A 46 4.21 16.25 -13.70
CA LYS A 46 3.53 17.55 -13.58
C LYS A 46 3.49 18.08 -12.15
N HIS A 47 3.30 17.19 -11.17
CA HIS A 47 3.27 17.56 -9.77
C HIS A 47 4.64 18.05 -9.27
N LEU A 48 5.68 17.31 -9.61
CA LEU A 48 7.06 17.64 -9.27
C LEU A 48 7.53 18.91 -9.99
N ALA A 49 7.16 19.11 -11.27
CA ALA A 49 7.49 20.32 -12.02
C ALA A 49 6.91 21.59 -11.40
N ARG A 50 5.87 21.49 -10.58
CA ARG A 50 5.31 22.61 -9.82
C ARG A 50 5.99 22.83 -8.47
N GLY A 51 7.10 22.15 -8.19
CA GLY A 51 7.82 22.25 -6.94
C GLY A 51 7.08 21.61 -5.74
N LYS A 52 6.15 20.69 -5.99
CA LYS A 52 5.37 20.04 -4.95
C LYS A 52 5.88 18.63 -4.71
N MET A 53 5.89 18.21 -3.45
CA MET A 53 6.21 16.85 -3.05
C MET A 53 5.01 15.92 -3.27
N LEU A 54 5.29 14.68 -3.60
CA LEU A 54 4.27 13.64 -3.65
C LEU A 54 3.68 13.40 -2.24
N ALA A 55 2.42 12.94 -2.20
CA ALA A 55 1.75 12.71 -0.92
C ALA A 55 2.51 11.72 -0.03
N ARG A 56 3.05 10.65 -0.61
CA ARG A 56 3.83 9.65 0.13
C ARG A 56 5.13 10.23 0.68
N GLU A 57 5.84 11.03 -0.08
CA GLU A 57 7.05 11.74 0.39
C GLU A 57 6.75 12.67 1.56
N ARG A 58 5.60 13.33 1.53
CA ARG A 58 5.17 14.19 2.65
C ARG A 58 4.90 13.40 3.92
N VAL A 59 4.31 12.21 3.79
CA VAL A 59 4.11 11.30 4.93
C VAL A 59 5.45 10.85 5.48
N ASP A 60 6.37 10.42 4.62
CA ASP A 60 7.71 9.96 5.03
C ASP A 60 8.51 11.03 5.77
N LEU A 61 8.36 12.29 5.38
CA LEU A 61 9.02 13.41 6.06
C LEU A 61 8.30 13.85 7.35
N LEU A 62 7.01 13.58 7.48
CA LEU A 62 6.23 13.93 8.66
C LEU A 62 6.47 12.97 9.83
N ILE A 63 6.55 11.68 9.56
CA ILE A 63 6.73 10.66 10.60
C ILE A 63 8.15 10.71 11.17
N ASP A 64 8.30 10.29 12.42
CA ASP A 64 9.60 10.24 13.08
C ASP A 64 10.54 9.30 12.30
N PRO A 65 11.82 9.68 12.11
CA PRO A 65 12.78 8.86 11.38
C PRO A 65 12.91 7.44 11.95
N GLY A 66 12.91 6.44 11.08
CA GLY A 66 13.06 5.03 11.47
C GLY A 66 11.83 4.40 12.12
N THR A 67 10.70 5.11 12.17
CA THR A 67 9.44 4.56 12.67
C THR A 67 8.57 3.99 11.56
N ALA A 68 7.73 3.01 11.89
CA ALA A 68 6.83 2.39 10.95
C ALA A 68 5.63 3.28 10.64
N PHE A 69 5.13 3.18 9.42
CA PHE A 69 3.84 3.73 8.99
C PHE A 69 2.88 2.59 8.68
N LEU A 70 1.77 2.53 9.39
CA LEU A 70 0.70 1.57 9.11
C LEU A 70 -0.30 2.19 8.14
N GLU A 71 -0.12 1.92 6.86
CA GLU A 71 -1.03 2.41 5.82
C GLU A 71 -2.35 1.64 5.85
N LEU A 72 -3.46 2.36 5.84
CA LEU A 72 -4.80 1.81 5.81
C LEU A 72 -5.36 1.88 4.40
N SER A 73 -6.01 0.78 3.97
CA SER A 73 -6.69 0.69 2.68
C SER A 73 -5.85 1.12 1.46
N PRO A 74 -4.61 0.62 1.30
CA PRO A 74 -3.76 1.02 0.17
C PRO A 74 -4.33 0.58 -1.18
N LEU A 75 -5.22 -0.42 -1.20
CA LEU A 75 -5.89 -0.92 -2.40
C LEU A 75 -7.29 -0.33 -2.61
N ALA A 76 -7.66 0.73 -1.90
CA ALA A 76 -8.92 1.42 -2.12
C ALA A 76 -9.05 1.85 -3.60
N ALA A 77 -10.23 1.67 -4.18
CA ALA A 77 -10.53 1.91 -5.60
C ALA A 77 -9.70 1.05 -6.59
N ASN A 78 -9.09 -0.04 -6.14
CA ASN A 78 -8.38 -0.97 -7.03
C ASN A 78 -9.32 -1.52 -8.11
N GLY A 79 -8.88 -1.42 -9.38
CA GLY A 79 -9.67 -1.88 -10.53
C GLY A 79 -10.79 -0.94 -10.96
N LEU A 80 -11.00 0.19 -10.29
CA LEU A 80 -11.94 1.21 -10.71
C LEU A 80 -11.26 2.24 -11.64
N TYR A 81 -12.08 2.95 -12.41
CA TYR A 81 -11.62 4.03 -13.31
C TYR A 81 -10.48 3.59 -14.26
N GLY A 82 -10.58 2.38 -14.80
CA GLY A 82 -9.57 1.84 -15.72
C GLY A 82 -8.26 1.42 -15.06
N GLY A 83 -8.21 1.37 -13.73
CA GLY A 83 -7.02 0.97 -12.98
C GLY A 83 -6.00 2.09 -12.73
N ASP A 84 -6.30 3.33 -13.14
CA ASP A 84 -5.36 4.46 -13.01
C ASP A 84 -5.40 5.15 -11.64
N VAL A 85 -6.36 4.79 -10.80
CA VAL A 85 -6.55 5.39 -9.47
C VAL A 85 -6.01 4.43 -8.42
N HIS A 86 -4.99 4.86 -7.68
CA HIS A 86 -4.39 4.12 -6.57
C HIS A 86 -4.82 4.72 -5.23
N SER A 87 -5.16 3.89 -4.26
CA SER A 87 -5.54 4.29 -2.89
C SER A 87 -6.67 5.34 -2.87
N ALA A 88 -7.56 5.31 -3.84
CA ALA A 88 -8.57 6.36 -4.04
C ALA A 88 -8.00 7.79 -3.99
N SER A 89 -6.73 7.96 -4.39
CA SER A 89 -5.97 9.22 -4.35
C SER A 89 -5.77 9.82 -2.95
N VAL A 90 -5.95 9.01 -1.92
CA VAL A 90 -5.77 9.38 -0.51
C VAL A 90 -4.87 8.36 0.17
N ILE A 91 -3.86 8.83 0.89
CA ILE A 91 -3.06 8.01 1.78
C ILE A 91 -3.55 8.23 3.19
N THR A 92 -3.97 7.16 3.85
CA THR A 92 -4.40 7.18 5.24
C THR A 92 -3.60 6.16 6.03
N GLY A 93 -3.27 6.49 7.26
CA GLY A 93 -2.52 5.55 8.09
C GLY A 93 -2.23 6.07 9.47
N ILE A 94 -1.56 5.23 10.24
CA ILE A 94 -1.11 5.54 11.59
C ILE A 94 0.41 5.61 11.57
N GLY A 95 0.95 6.73 12.00
CA GLY A 95 2.37 6.98 12.11
C GLY A 95 2.71 7.73 13.38
N ARG A 96 3.98 7.70 13.74
CA ARG A 96 4.47 8.41 14.92
C ARG A 96 5.01 9.77 14.52
N VAL A 97 4.50 10.83 15.15
CA VAL A 97 4.95 12.20 14.95
C VAL A 97 5.32 12.80 16.31
N ALA A 98 6.55 13.24 16.47
CA ALA A 98 7.09 13.74 17.73
C ALA A 98 6.80 12.81 18.93
N GLY A 99 7.02 11.51 18.73
CA GLY A 99 6.85 10.48 19.75
C GLY A 99 5.39 10.05 20.02
N ARG A 100 4.42 10.63 19.31
CA ARG A 100 2.99 10.30 19.47
C ARG A 100 2.43 9.61 18.25
N GLU A 101 1.61 8.61 18.46
CA GLU A 101 0.85 7.95 17.40
C GLU A 101 -0.28 8.87 16.92
N CYS A 102 -0.29 9.11 15.61
CA CYS A 102 -1.23 10.02 14.97
C CYS A 102 -1.90 9.33 13.78
N MET A 103 -3.18 9.63 13.57
CA MET A 103 -3.83 9.37 12.29
C MET A 103 -3.34 10.41 11.27
N ILE A 104 -2.84 9.94 10.14
CA ILE A 104 -2.31 10.77 9.07
C ILE A 104 -3.18 10.60 7.83
N VAL A 105 -3.57 11.70 7.22
CA VAL A 105 -4.30 11.73 5.95
C VAL A 105 -3.55 12.65 4.99
N ALA A 106 -3.09 12.09 3.89
CA ALA A 106 -2.43 12.84 2.83
C ALA A 106 -3.23 12.74 1.54
N ILE A 107 -3.64 13.87 1.01
CA ILE A 107 -4.46 13.97 -0.19
C ILE A 107 -3.64 14.60 -1.31
N ASP A 108 -3.65 13.98 -2.48
CA ASP A 108 -3.15 14.59 -3.69
C ASP A 108 -4.28 15.37 -4.37
N ARG A 109 -4.08 16.66 -4.56
CA ARG A 109 -5.10 17.59 -5.08
C ARG A 109 -5.56 17.28 -6.52
N LYS A 110 -5.03 16.25 -7.16
CA LYS A 110 -5.32 15.94 -8.56
C LYS A 110 -6.39 14.92 -8.82
N SER A 111 -7.09 14.48 -7.81
CA SER A 111 -8.17 13.52 -7.99
C SER A 111 -9.53 14.16 -8.19
N VAL A 112 -9.60 15.38 -8.63
CA VAL A 112 -10.89 15.94 -9.02
C VAL A 112 -10.96 16.00 -10.53
N VAL A 113 -11.67 15.11 -11.02
CA VAL A 113 -12.45 14.90 -12.21
C VAL A 113 -12.89 15.06 -12.98
#